data_3d10b445f1afc518e62594341c351645
#
_entry.id   3d10b445f1afc518e62594341c351645
#
_cell.length_a   1.000
_cell.length_b   1.000
_cell.length_c   1.000
_cell.angle_alpha   90.00
_cell.angle_beta   90.00
_cell.angle_gamma   90.00
#
_symmetry.space_group_name_H-M   'P 1'
#
loop_
_entity.id
_entity.type
_entity.pdbx_description
1 polymer ?
#
loop_
_entity_poly.entity_id
_entity_poly.type
_entity_poly.pdbx_seq_one_letter_code
_entity_poly.pdbx_strand_id
1 'polypeptide(L)'
;SEIATNKAFELYQKFDVEKGVDDIAASLRWLRENENTSGKTAVVGYCLGGLLAFLSGCQLDIDAAIGYYGVGIEKNLQHKNMIRKPMMLHFAENDAFVPAETRKELEENFSDSDLVSLHNYKGCDHGFARTGGGNYDKAAAEISDTRTLALLKKSLT
;
A
#
# COMPACT_ATOMS: atom_id res chain seq x y z
N SER A 1 15.76 19.35 0.41
CA SER A 1 17.11 19.61 -0.14
C SER A 1 17.66 18.34 -0.77
N GLU A 2 18.56 18.45 -1.73
CA GLU A 2 19.22 17.33 -2.41
C GLU A 2 19.92 16.38 -1.43
N ILE A 3 20.54 16.92 -0.38
CA ILE A 3 21.16 16.13 0.70
C ILE A 3 20.14 15.26 1.41
N ALA A 4 18.95 15.78 1.71
CA ALA A 4 17.90 15.01 2.35
C ALA A 4 17.36 13.90 1.44
N THR A 5 17.26 14.15 0.14
CA THR A 5 16.83 13.17 -0.85
C THR A 5 17.85 12.04 -0.98
N ASN A 6 19.15 12.36 -1.09
CA ASN A 6 20.22 11.36 -1.16
C ASN A 6 20.25 10.48 0.10
N LYS A 7 20.08 11.08 1.28
CA LYS A 7 20.01 10.34 2.54
C LYS A 7 18.81 9.41 2.60
N ALA A 8 17.67 9.85 2.09
CA ALA A 8 16.47 9.01 2.02
C ALA A 8 16.68 7.80 1.10
N PHE A 9 17.33 7.99 -0.07
CA PHE A 9 17.66 6.88 -0.96
C PHE A 9 18.65 5.89 -0.36
N GLU A 10 19.68 6.35 0.36
CA GLU A 10 20.60 5.48 1.08
C GLU A 10 19.89 4.61 2.12
N LEU A 11 18.95 5.20 2.88
CA LEU A 11 18.16 4.48 3.86
C LEU A 11 17.21 3.47 3.21
N TYR A 12 16.57 3.87 2.11
CA TYR A 12 15.71 2.97 1.33
C TYR A 12 16.46 1.74 0.82
N GLN A 13 17.69 1.91 0.30
CA GLN A 13 18.50 0.78 -0.18
C GLN A 13 18.95 -0.18 0.92
N LYS A 14 19.03 0.30 2.16
CA LYS A 14 19.41 -0.50 3.34
C LYS A 14 18.22 -1.07 4.10
N PHE A 15 17.01 -0.72 3.68
CA PHE A 15 15.81 -1.14 4.38
C PHE A 15 15.57 -2.64 4.19
N ASP A 16 15.44 -3.33 5.31
CA ASP A 16 15.10 -4.75 5.35
C ASP A 16 13.58 -4.90 5.33
N VAL A 17 13.06 -5.32 4.17
CA VAL A 17 11.61 -5.47 3.93
C VAL A 17 11.00 -6.57 4.80
N GLU A 18 11.70 -7.69 4.99
CA GLU A 18 11.23 -8.81 5.82
C GLU A 18 11.09 -8.36 7.26
N LYS A 19 12.12 -7.70 7.79
CA LYS A 19 12.06 -7.11 9.12
C LYS A 19 10.97 -6.06 9.25
N GLY A 20 10.72 -5.26 8.21
CA GLY A 20 9.62 -4.31 8.19
C GLY A 20 8.26 -4.97 8.36
N VAL A 21 8.04 -6.12 7.72
CA VAL A 21 6.81 -6.92 7.89
C VAL A 21 6.73 -7.51 9.30
N ASP A 22 7.84 -7.98 9.87
CA ASP A 22 7.89 -8.49 11.25
C ASP A 22 7.56 -7.39 12.28
N ASP A 23 8.05 -6.18 12.10
CA ASP A 23 7.75 -5.02 12.95
C ASP A 23 6.25 -4.63 12.86
N ILE A 24 5.66 -4.73 11.66
CA ILE A 24 4.21 -4.57 11.47
C ILE A 24 3.46 -5.68 12.20
N ALA A 25 3.88 -6.93 12.08
CA ALA A 25 3.26 -8.06 12.79
C ALA A 25 3.26 -7.87 14.30
N ALA A 26 4.36 -7.35 14.86
CA ALA A 26 4.45 -7.03 16.29
C ALA A 26 3.46 -5.92 16.68
N SER A 27 3.33 -4.87 15.85
CA SER A 27 2.39 -3.78 16.06
C SER A 27 0.93 -4.25 16.03
N LEU A 28 0.61 -5.15 15.09
CA LEU A 28 -0.73 -5.74 14.96
C LEU A 28 -1.11 -6.61 16.18
N ARG A 29 -0.17 -7.39 16.70
CA ARG A 29 -0.39 -8.15 17.94
C ARG A 29 -0.72 -7.22 19.09
N TRP A 30 0.09 -6.18 19.29
CA TRP A 30 -0.15 -5.19 20.33
C TRP A 30 -1.52 -4.51 20.20
N LEU A 31 -1.92 -4.12 18.99
CA LEU A 31 -3.23 -3.53 18.72
C LEU A 31 -4.38 -4.49 19.09
N ARG A 32 -4.27 -5.76 18.74
CA ARG A 32 -5.32 -6.76 19.03
C ARG A 32 -5.47 -7.08 20.51
N GLU A 33 -4.38 -7.04 21.25
CA GLU A 33 -4.36 -7.30 22.69
C GLU A 33 -4.79 -6.07 23.51
N ASN A 34 -4.92 -4.89 22.90
CA ASN A 34 -5.25 -3.66 23.58
C ASN A 34 -6.78 -3.56 23.80
N GLU A 35 -7.19 -3.42 25.05
CA GLU A 35 -8.59 -3.36 25.48
C GLU A 35 -9.40 -2.20 24.83
N ASN A 36 -8.72 -1.16 24.34
CA ASN A 36 -9.35 0.01 23.71
C ASN A 36 -9.54 -0.12 22.20
N THR A 37 -9.31 -1.31 21.64
CA THR A 37 -9.49 -1.58 20.21
C THR A 37 -10.61 -2.60 19.98
N SER A 38 -11.14 -2.64 18.75
CA SER A 38 -12.11 -3.67 18.36
C SER A 38 -11.48 -5.05 18.10
N GLY A 39 -10.15 -5.16 18.17
CA GLY A 39 -9.41 -6.35 17.77
C GLY A 39 -9.26 -6.53 16.25
N LYS A 40 -9.98 -5.75 15.43
CA LYS A 40 -9.82 -5.73 13.98
C LYS A 40 -8.71 -4.77 13.57
N THR A 41 -7.94 -5.15 12.55
CA THR A 41 -6.74 -4.41 12.15
C THR A 41 -6.61 -4.28 10.64
N ALA A 42 -6.08 -3.14 10.19
CA ALA A 42 -5.74 -2.92 8.79
C ALA A 42 -4.37 -2.26 8.68
N VAL A 43 -3.74 -2.41 7.53
CA VAL A 43 -2.47 -1.75 7.19
C VAL A 43 -2.70 -0.81 6.03
N VAL A 44 -2.31 0.46 6.18
CA VAL A 44 -2.28 1.46 5.11
C VAL A 44 -0.85 1.92 4.93
N GLY A 45 -0.34 1.90 3.72
CA GLY A 45 1.04 2.26 3.43
C GLY A 45 1.22 3.04 2.14
N TYR A 46 2.26 3.87 2.07
CA TYR A 46 2.58 4.77 0.97
C TYR A 46 4.00 4.52 0.47
N CYS A 47 4.24 4.50 -0.83
CA CYS A 47 5.54 4.24 -1.44
C CYS A 47 6.13 2.88 -0.98
N LEU A 48 7.27 2.84 -0.29
CA LEU A 48 7.78 1.64 0.38
C LEU A 48 6.72 1.03 1.31
N GLY A 49 5.99 1.87 2.05
CA GLY A 49 4.88 1.42 2.88
C GLY A 49 3.75 0.76 2.09
N GLY A 50 3.54 1.13 0.82
CA GLY A 50 2.60 0.47 -0.08
C GLY A 50 2.99 -0.98 -0.39
N LEU A 51 4.28 -1.24 -0.58
CA LEU A 51 4.82 -2.61 -0.68
C LEU A 51 4.63 -3.38 0.64
N LEU A 52 4.96 -2.74 1.78
CA LEU A 52 4.79 -3.37 3.09
C LEU A 52 3.32 -3.69 3.39
N ALA A 53 2.38 -2.83 2.99
CA ALA A 53 0.95 -3.10 3.11
C ALA A 53 0.52 -4.29 2.25
N PHE A 54 1.01 -4.39 1.00
CA PHE A 54 0.79 -5.56 0.13
C PHE A 54 1.29 -6.85 0.79
N LEU A 55 2.55 -6.87 1.24
CA LEU A 55 3.14 -8.04 1.89
C LEU A 55 2.44 -8.40 3.19
N SER A 56 2.03 -7.41 3.98
CA SER A 56 1.21 -7.64 5.18
C SER A 56 -0.13 -8.29 4.84
N GLY A 57 -0.78 -7.86 3.75
CA GLY A 57 -2.02 -8.47 3.25
C GLY A 57 -1.86 -9.90 2.75
N CYS A 58 -0.65 -10.26 2.30
CA CYS A 58 -0.33 -11.61 1.89
C CYS A 58 0.01 -12.53 3.06
N GLN A 59 0.76 -12.03 4.05
CA GLN A 59 1.48 -12.87 5.03
C GLN A 59 0.92 -12.79 6.45
N LEU A 60 0.19 -11.71 6.78
CA LEU A 60 -0.27 -11.46 8.14
C LEU A 60 -1.78 -11.64 8.26
N ASP A 61 -2.24 -11.98 9.45
CA ASP A 61 -3.66 -11.99 9.77
C ASP A 61 -4.14 -10.56 10.04
N ILE A 62 -4.69 -9.91 9.01
CA ILE A 62 -5.26 -8.55 9.04
C ILE A 62 -6.63 -8.55 8.37
N ASP A 63 -7.44 -7.54 8.64
CA ASP A 63 -8.80 -7.44 8.08
C ASP A 63 -8.86 -6.65 6.77
N ALA A 64 -7.87 -5.79 6.49
CA ALA A 64 -7.69 -5.13 5.19
C ALA A 64 -6.25 -4.65 4.99
N ALA A 65 -5.83 -4.54 3.72
CA ALA A 65 -4.57 -3.93 3.32
C ALA A 65 -4.81 -2.84 2.25
N ILE A 66 -4.18 -1.68 2.40
CA ILE A 66 -4.28 -0.61 1.43
C ILE A 66 -2.87 -0.08 1.10
N GLY A 67 -2.50 -0.16 -0.17
CA GLY A 67 -1.21 0.33 -0.67
C GLY A 67 -1.40 1.51 -1.63
N TYR A 68 -0.71 2.61 -1.36
CA TYR A 68 -0.62 3.76 -2.25
C TYR A 68 0.72 3.76 -2.97
N TYR A 69 0.68 3.78 -4.31
CA TYR A 69 1.86 3.82 -5.18
C TYR A 69 3.02 2.94 -4.69
N GLY A 70 2.68 1.69 -4.33
CA GLY A 70 3.64 0.72 -3.79
C GLY A 70 4.67 0.30 -4.83
N VAL A 71 5.96 0.47 -4.50
CA VAL A 71 7.09 0.17 -5.39
C VAL A 71 7.60 -1.25 -5.12
N GLY A 72 7.71 -2.08 -6.15
CA GLY A 72 8.25 -3.44 -6.05
C GLY A 72 7.22 -4.52 -5.74
N ILE A 73 5.92 -4.24 -5.83
CA ILE A 73 4.86 -5.25 -5.66
C ILE A 73 4.99 -6.35 -6.71
N GLU A 74 5.34 -5.99 -7.96
CA GLU A 74 5.53 -6.93 -9.09
C GLU A 74 6.61 -7.99 -8.80
N LYS A 75 7.61 -7.64 -8.00
CA LYS A 75 8.69 -8.56 -7.60
C LYS A 75 8.27 -9.53 -6.49
N ASN A 76 7.07 -9.37 -5.97
CA ASN A 76 6.55 -10.11 -4.83
C ASN A 76 5.23 -10.85 -5.14
N LEU A 77 4.88 -10.99 -6.42
CA LEU A 77 3.66 -11.66 -6.89
C LEU A 77 3.58 -13.15 -6.55
N GLN A 78 4.70 -13.79 -6.19
CA GLN A 78 4.70 -15.16 -5.67
C GLN A 78 3.85 -15.31 -4.39
N HIS A 79 3.61 -14.21 -3.66
CA HIS A 79 2.80 -14.22 -2.45
C HIS A 79 1.29 -13.98 -2.70
N LYS A 80 0.88 -13.64 -3.93
CA LYS A 80 -0.50 -13.24 -4.25
C LYS A 80 -1.56 -14.27 -3.84
N ASN A 81 -1.23 -15.57 -3.96
CA ASN A 81 -2.14 -16.66 -3.60
C ASN A 81 -2.36 -16.81 -2.08
N MET A 82 -1.63 -16.05 -1.27
CA MET A 82 -1.79 -16.01 0.19
C MET A 82 -2.82 -14.95 0.65
N ILE A 83 -3.28 -14.08 -0.23
CA ILE A 83 -4.27 -13.04 0.08
C ILE A 83 -5.59 -13.71 0.49
N ARG A 84 -6.11 -13.35 1.69
CA ARG A 84 -7.35 -13.90 2.26
C ARG A 84 -8.35 -12.83 2.66
N LYS A 85 -7.96 -11.57 2.63
CA LYS A 85 -8.75 -10.41 3.07
C LYS A 85 -8.72 -9.31 2.00
N PRO A 86 -9.67 -8.38 2.03
CA PRO A 86 -9.72 -7.30 1.05
C PRO A 86 -8.43 -6.49 0.99
N MET A 87 -7.97 -6.23 -0.21
CA MET A 87 -6.80 -5.41 -0.52
C MET A 87 -7.16 -4.35 -1.56
N MET A 88 -6.68 -3.13 -1.36
CA MET A 88 -6.85 -2.03 -2.29
C MET A 88 -5.50 -1.40 -2.63
N LEU A 89 -5.23 -1.26 -3.93
CA LEU A 89 -3.98 -0.71 -4.43
C LEU A 89 -4.28 0.53 -5.29
N HIS A 90 -3.66 1.66 -4.95
CA HIS A 90 -3.78 2.93 -5.66
C HIS A 90 -2.49 3.24 -6.40
N PHE A 91 -2.56 3.47 -7.71
CA PHE A 91 -1.41 3.79 -8.56
C PHE A 91 -1.62 5.11 -9.30
N ALA A 92 -0.52 5.81 -9.56
CA ALA A 92 -0.50 7.02 -10.38
C ALA A 92 -0.14 6.66 -11.84
N GLU A 93 -0.77 7.32 -12.81
CA GLU A 93 -0.56 7.01 -14.24
C GLU A 93 0.85 7.34 -14.71
N ASN A 94 1.44 8.43 -14.21
CA ASN A 94 2.75 8.93 -14.61
C ASN A 94 3.87 8.54 -13.63
N ASP A 95 3.63 7.53 -12.78
CA ASP A 95 4.61 7.10 -11.78
C ASP A 95 5.84 6.46 -12.42
N ALA A 96 6.99 7.12 -12.31
CA ALA A 96 8.25 6.60 -12.83
C ALA A 96 8.78 5.38 -12.04
N PHE A 97 8.33 5.19 -10.79
CA PHE A 97 8.72 4.04 -9.97
C PHE A 97 7.82 2.82 -10.20
N VAL A 98 6.61 3.03 -10.73
CA VAL A 98 5.65 1.97 -11.10
C VAL A 98 5.17 2.22 -12.54
N PRO A 99 6.00 1.95 -13.55
CA PRO A 99 5.72 2.28 -14.95
C PRO A 99 4.49 1.52 -15.49
N ALA A 100 4.01 1.93 -16.66
CA ALA A 100 2.78 1.41 -17.24
C ALA A 100 2.79 -0.12 -17.43
N GLU A 101 3.93 -0.69 -17.80
CA GLU A 101 4.10 -2.13 -17.97
C GLU A 101 3.92 -2.87 -16.64
N THR A 102 4.49 -2.33 -15.56
CA THR A 102 4.34 -2.89 -14.21
C THR A 102 2.88 -2.82 -13.74
N ARG A 103 2.20 -1.69 -13.96
CA ARG A 103 0.78 -1.56 -13.60
C ARG A 103 -0.08 -2.55 -14.38
N LYS A 104 0.18 -2.72 -15.67
CA LYS A 104 -0.50 -3.70 -16.52
C LYS A 104 -0.29 -5.12 -16.01
N GLU A 105 0.95 -5.49 -15.66
CA GLU A 105 1.27 -6.79 -15.06
C GLU A 105 0.46 -7.02 -13.78
N LEU A 106 0.37 -6.02 -12.89
CA LEU A 106 -0.43 -6.10 -11.67
C LEU A 106 -1.93 -6.25 -11.98
N GLU A 107 -2.47 -5.48 -12.91
CA GLU A 107 -3.86 -5.59 -13.37
C GLU A 107 -4.17 -7.00 -13.89
N GLU A 108 -3.32 -7.56 -14.74
CA GLU A 108 -3.46 -8.92 -15.27
C GLU A 108 -3.40 -9.99 -14.16
N ASN A 109 -2.50 -9.82 -13.19
CA ASN A 109 -2.35 -10.77 -12.08
C ASN A 109 -3.51 -10.76 -11.07
N PHE A 110 -4.25 -9.67 -10.99
CA PHE A 110 -5.38 -9.52 -10.05
C PHE A 110 -6.74 -9.38 -10.72
N SER A 111 -6.82 -9.51 -12.07
CA SER A 111 -8.07 -9.37 -12.86
C SER A 111 -9.21 -10.26 -12.36
N ASP A 112 -8.88 -11.47 -11.94
CA ASP A 112 -9.86 -12.49 -11.51
C ASP A 112 -10.03 -12.55 -9.97
N SER A 113 -9.47 -11.55 -9.24
CA SER A 113 -9.51 -11.54 -7.78
C SER A 113 -10.70 -10.72 -7.26
N ASP A 114 -11.60 -11.36 -6.53
CA ASP A 114 -12.67 -10.66 -5.80
C ASP A 114 -12.15 -9.92 -4.55
N LEU A 115 -10.92 -10.20 -4.13
CA LEU A 115 -10.32 -9.63 -2.92
C LEU A 115 -9.44 -8.41 -3.19
N VAL A 116 -8.91 -8.25 -4.41
CA VAL A 116 -7.97 -7.18 -4.74
C VAL A 116 -8.61 -6.19 -5.71
N SER A 117 -8.62 -4.92 -5.33
CA SER A 117 -9.03 -3.83 -6.20
C SER A 117 -7.86 -2.91 -6.52
N LEU A 118 -7.66 -2.61 -7.82
CA LEU A 118 -6.66 -1.66 -8.30
C LEU A 118 -7.34 -0.40 -8.82
N HIS A 119 -6.76 0.75 -8.48
CA HIS A 119 -7.23 2.05 -8.93
C HIS A 119 -6.09 2.86 -9.51
N ASN A 120 -6.20 3.22 -10.80
CA ASN A 120 -5.24 4.09 -11.49
C ASN A 120 -5.79 5.53 -11.53
N TYR A 121 -4.93 6.49 -11.19
CA TYR A 121 -5.27 7.93 -11.17
C TYR A 121 -4.60 8.63 -12.33
N LYS A 122 -5.44 9.05 -13.29
CA LYS A 122 -5.01 9.65 -14.55
C LYS A 122 -4.30 10.98 -14.31
N GLY A 123 -3.17 11.19 -15.01
CA GLY A 123 -2.39 12.42 -14.93
C GLY A 123 -1.60 12.61 -13.64
N CYS A 124 -1.73 11.71 -12.67
CA CYS A 124 -1.04 11.79 -11.39
C CYS A 124 0.36 11.20 -11.43
N ASP A 125 1.24 11.72 -10.60
CA ASP A 125 2.60 11.24 -10.35
C ASP A 125 2.71 10.53 -9.00
N HIS A 126 3.87 9.90 -8.77
CA HIS A 126 4.20 9.27 -7.49
C HIS A 126 4.00 10.25 -6.32
N GLY A 127 3.29 9.81 -5.28
CA GLY A 127 3.04 10.65 -4.10
C GLY A 127 1.84 11.60 -4.25
N PHE A 128 0.92 11.39 -5.20
CA PHE A 128 -0.24 12.26 -5.45
C PHE A 128 -1.13 12.49 -4.23
N ALA A 129 -1.19 11.54 -3.30
CA ALA A 129 -1.98 11.65 -2.07
C ALA A 129 -1.23 12.29 -0.89
N ARG A 130 0.04 12.70 -1.09
CA ARG A 130 0.85 13.32 -0.05
C ARG A 130 0.54 14.81 0.05
N THR A 131 -0.26 15.22 1.03
CA THR A 131 -0.54 16.63 1.32
C THR A 131 0.76 17.43 1.51
N GLY A 132 0.88 18.54 0.79
CA GLY A 132 2.09 19.39 0.81
C GLY A 132 3.27 18.83 0.01
N GLY A 133 3.13 17.68 -0.66
CA GLY A 133 4.10 17.17 -1.63
C GLY A 133 4.04 17.91 -2.97
N GLY A 134 5.14 17.90 -3.74
CA GLY A 134 5.20 18.55 -5.06
C GLY A 134 4.26 17.95 -6.10
N ASN A 135 3.90 16.66 -5.95
CA ASN A 135 3.01 15.93 -6.85
C ASN A 135 1.59 15.79 -6.28
N TYR A 136 1.25 16.53 -5.22
CA TYR A 136 -0.08 16.43 -4.60
C TYR A 136 -1.17 16.81 -5.59
N ASP A 137 -2.10 15.90 -5.84
CA ASP A 137 -3.32 16.14 -6.59
C ASP A 137 -4.52 16.01 -5.66
N LYS A 138 -5.19 17.14 -5.40
CA LYS A 138 -6.30 17.19 -4.45
C LYS A 138 -7.45 16.27 -4.84
N ALA A 139 -7.84 16.28 -6.11
CA ALA A 139 -8.99 15.49 -6.57
C ALA A 139 -8.71 13.99 -6.48
N ALA A 140 -7.53 13.55 -6.92
CA ALA A 140 -7.12 12.16 -6.82
C ALA A 140 -6.95 11.71 -5.36
N ALA A 141 -6.39 12.56 -4.50
CA ALA A 141 -6.26 12.30 -3.08
C ALA A 141 -7.63 12.12 -2.42
N GLU A 142 -8.59 13.02 -2.63
CA GLU A 142 -9.94 12.94 -2.06
C GLU A 142 -10.70 11.68 -2.53
N ILE A 143 -10.54 11.29 -3.81
CA ILE A 143 -11.17 10.08 -4.35
C ILE A 143 -10.52 8.84 -3.74
N SER A 144 -9.20 8.77 -3.68
CA SER A 144 -8.48 7.63 -3.11
C SER A 144 -8.75 7.47 -1.61
N ASP A 145 -8.78 8.57 -0.87
CA ASP A 145 -9.11 8.57 0.56
C ASP A 145 -10.55 8.11 0.81
N THR A 146 -11.51 8.55 -0.02
CA THR A 146 -12.90 8.09 0.05
C THR A 146 -13.02 6.58 -0.13
N ARG A 147 -12.31 6.01 -1.12
CA ARG A 147 -12.26 4.57 -1.38
C ARG A 147 -11.63 3.81 -0.20
N THR A 148 -10.50 4.30 0.27
CA THR A 148 -9.78 3.74 1.43
C THR A 148 -10.67 3.71 2.67
N LEU A 149 -11.30 4.84 3.00
CA LEU A 149 -12.20 4.93 4.16
C LEU A 149 -13.41 4.01 4.04
N ALA A 150 -13.97 3.85 2.83
CA ALA A 150 -15.07 2.92 2.60
C ALA A 150 -14.65 1.46 2.86
N LEU A 151 -13.45 1.05 2.38
CA LEU A 151 -12.92 -0.27 2.64
C LEU A 151 -12.64 -0.48 4.14
N LEU A 152 -11.99 0.47 4.81
CA LEU A 152 -11.70 0.41 6.24
C LEU A 152 -12.98 0.28 7.08
N LYS A 153 -13.99 1.10 6.79
CA LYS A 153 -15.30 1.01 7.48
C LYS A 153 -15.91 -0.38 7.31
N LYS A 154 -15.92 -0.94 6.10
CA LYS A 154 -16.47 -2.27 5.83
C LYS A 154 -15.71 -3.39 6.53
N SER A 155 -14.39 -3.25 6.67
CA SER A 155 -13.52 -4.32 7.16
C SER A 155 -13.33 -4.28 8.68
N LEU A 156 -13.42 -3.08 9.30
CA LEU A 156 -13.12 -2.87 10.72
C LEU A 156 -14.38 -2.74 11.61
N THR A 157 -15.56 -2.68 11.02
CA THR A 157 -16.85 -2.79 11.71
C THR A 157 -17.44 -4.16 11.51
#